data_90ce8463640a7bc82aab144ed44dafb8
#
_entry.id   90ce8463640a7bc82aab144ed44dafb8
#
_cell.length_a   1.000
_cell.length_b   1.000
_cell.length_c   1.000
_cell.angle_alpha   90.00
_cell.angle_beta   90.00
_cell.angle_gamma   90.00
#
_symmetry.space_group_name_H-M   'P 1'
#
loop_
_entity.id
_entity.type
_entity.pdbx_description
1 polymer ?
#
loop_
_entity_poly.entity_id
_entity_poly.type
_entity_poly.pdbx_seq_one_letter_code
_entity_poly.pdbx_strand_id
1 'polypeptide(L)'
;MRHGKRFNHLSRKAPHRKSMLSNMASSLIIHKKIETTVAKAKALRKYVEPLLTKSKSDTTHSRRSVFSHLQNKESVSELFNNISEKISLRPGGYTRIIKTGNRLGDNAEMLSLIHISEPTR
;
A
#
# COMPACT_ATOMS: atom_id res chain seq x y z
N MET A 1 10.91 -26.26 -5.00
CA MET A 1 11.45 -24.90 -4.98
C MET A 1 11.02 -24.16 -6.23
N ARG A 2 10.64 -22.93 -6.09
CA ARG A 2 10.19 -22.14 -7.23
C ARG A 2 11.21 -21.08 -7.61
N HIS A 3 11.52 -21.04 -8.90
CA HIS A 3 12.44 -20.06 -9.44
C HIS A 3 11.65 -19.03 -10.24
N GLY A 4 12.14 -17.81 -10.34
CA GLY A 4 11.50 -16.76 -11.11
C GLY A 4 10.25 -16.17 -10.46
N LYS A 5 10.03 -16.45 -9.19
CA LYS A 5 8.88 -15.92 -8.49
C LYS A 5 9.12 -14.45 -8.18
N ARG A 6 8.29 -13.58 -8.75
CA ARG A 6 8.46 -12.14 -8.65
C ARG A 6 7.71 -11.50 -7.51
N PHE A 7 6.74 -12.21 -6.93
CA PHE A 7 5.93 -11.66 -5.85
C PHE A 7 5.50 -12.77 -4.92
N ASN A 8 5.18 -12.37 -3.69
CA ASN A 8 4.78 -13.31 -2.65
C ASN A 8 3.29 -13.63 -2.80
N HIS A 9 2.96 -14.90 -2.88
CA HIS A 9 1.57 -15.33 -3.03
C HIS A 9 0.78 -15.30 -1.72
N LEU A 10 1.47 -15.22 -0.58
CA LEU A 10 0.84 -15.14 0.75
C LEU A 10 -0.14 -16.29 1.01
N SER A 11 0.14 -17.47 0.43
CA SER A 11 -0.69 -18.67 0.56
C SER A 11 -2.12 -18.47 0.10
N ARG A 12 -2.34 -17.60 -0.86
CA ARG A 12 -3.68 -17.27 -1.36
C ARG A 12 -3.77 -17.40 -2.86
N LYS A 13 -4.97 -17.69 -3.34
CA LYS A 13 -5.24 -17.69 -4.76
C LYS A 13 -5.20 -16.27 -5.30
N ALA A 14 -4.93 -16.13 -6.60
CA ALA A 14 -4.76 -14.81 -7.20
C ALA A 14 -5.92 -13.85 -6.94
N PRO A 15 -7.19 -14.25 -7.12
CA PRO A 15 -8.28 -13.29 -6.84
C PRO A 15 -8.34 -12.84 -5.40
N HIS A 16 -8.12 -13.77 -4.45
CA HIS A 16 -8.13 -13.43 -3.03
C HIS A 16 -6.98 -12.50 -2.68
N ARG A 17 -5.79 -12.79 -3.20
CA ARG A 17 -4.62 -11.96 -2.97
C ARG A 17 -4.83 -10.55 -3.49
N LYS A 18 -5.39 -10.43 -4.70
CA LYS A 18 -5.66 -9.13 -5.30
C LYS A 18 -6.65 -8.32 -4.47
N SER A 19 -7.73 -8.95 -4.02
CA SER A 19 -8.73 -8.28 -3.18
C SER A 19 -8.12 -7.84 -1.86
N MET A 20 -7.30 -8.69 -1.24
CA MET A 20 -6.67 -8.36 0.02
C MET A 20 -5.77 -7.15 -0.12
N LEU A 21 -4.91 -7.14 -1.14
CA LEU A 21 -3.99 -6.02 -1.34
C LEU A 21 -4.74 -4.74 -1.68
N SER A 22 -5.81 -4.83 -2.45
CA SER A 22 -6.64 -3.67 -2.77
C SER A 22 -7.24 -3.07 -1.50
N ASN A 23 -7.80 -3.91 -0.64
CA ASN A 23 -8.40 -3.45 0.61
C ASN A 23 -7.36 -2.86 1.55
N MET A 24 -6.19 -3.49 1.63
CA MET A 24 -5.12 -2.98 2.49
C MET A 24 -4.60 -1.63 1.98
N ALA A 25 -4.50 -1.47 0.67
CA ALA A 25 -4.06 -0.21 0.09
C ALA A 25 -5.06 0.90 0.39
N SER A 26 -6.36 0.62 0.26
CA SER A 26 -7.39 1.60 0.61
C SER A 26 -7.30 2.00 2.08
N SER A 27 -7.13 1.02 2.97
CA SER A 27 -6.99 1.29 4.39
C SER A 27 -5.77 2.16 4.68
N LEU A 28 -4.65 1.87 4.04
CA LEU A 28 -3.43 2.65 4.23
C LEU A 28 -3.63 4.09 3.80
N ILE A 29 -4.28 4.30 2.66
CA ILE A 29 -4.51 5.64 2.14
C ILE A 29 -5.44 6.43 3.07
N ILE A 30 -6.49 5.81 3.53
CA ILE A 30 -7.47 6.49 4.39
C ILE A 30 -6.91 6.76 5.79
N HIS A 31 -6.28 5.78 6.39
CA HIS A 31 -5.79 5.89 7.77
C HIS A 31 -4.33 6.33 7.87
N LYS A 32 -3.61 6.33 6.75
CA LYS A 32 -2.21 6.76 6.64
C LYS A 32 -1.22 5.81 7.30
N LYS A 33 -1.70 4.83 8.04
CA LYS A 33 -0.85 3.88 8.74
C LYS A 33 -1.64 2.61 9.01
N ILE A 34 -1.04 1.45 8.77
CA ILE A 34 -1.65 0.18 9.14
C ILE A 34 -0.59 -0.73 9.75
N GLU A 35 -1.03 -1.64 10.61
CA GLU A 35 -0.15 -2.63 11.21
C GLU A 35 -0.50 -4.00 10.64
N THR A 36 0.52 -4.74 10.20
CA THR A 36 0.29 -6.03 9.57
C THR A 36 1.55 -6.88 9.67
N THR A 37 1.51 -8.09 9.13
CA THR A 37 2.67 -8.98 9.14
C THR A 37 3.72 -8.49 8.13
N VAL A 38 4.97 -8.93 8.32
CA VAL A 38 6.08 -8.55 7.46
C VAL A 38 5.80 -8.88 6.00
N ALA A 39 5.33 -10.11 5.73
CA ALA A 39 5.10 -10.54 4.35
C ALA A 39 4.04 -9.68 3.68
N LYS A 40 2.95 -9.40 4.38
CA LYS A 40 1.87 -8.58 3.83
C LYS A 40 2.34 -7.15 3.59
N ALA A 41 3.11 -6.59 4.52
CA ALA A 41 3.60 -5.23 4.38
C ALA A 41 4.51 -5.08 3.15
N LYS A 42 5.39 -6.04 2.93
CA LYS A 42 6.28 -5.99 1.78
C LYS A 42 5.52 -6.15 0.47
N ALA A 43 4.52 -7.04 0.44
CA ALA A 43 3.70 -7.21 -0.74
C ALA A 43 2.88 -5.96 -1.01
N LEU A 44 2.33 -5.34 0.03
CA LEU A 44 1.54 -4.13 -0.10
C LEU A 44 2.36 -2.97 -0.64
N ARG A 45 3.60 -2.86 -0.20
CA ARG A 45 4.47 -1.78 -0.69
C ARG A 45 4.60 -1.86 -2.21
N LYS A 46 4.84 -3.05 -2.74
CA LYS A 46 4.95 -3.23 -4.19
C LYS A 46 3.65 -2.91 -4.93
N TYR A 47 2.53 -3.09 -4.25
CA TYR A 47 1.23 -2.82 -4.84
C TYR A 47 0.88 -1.33 -4.82
N VAL A 48 1.14 -0.66 -3.70
CA VAL A 48 0.67 0.70 -3.49
C VAL A 48 1.59 1.76 -4.07
N GLU A 49 2.91 1.52 -4.11
CA GLU A 49 3.83 2.55 -4.61
C GLU A 49 3.53 3.01 -6.03
N PRO A 50 3.25 2.11 -7.00
CA PRO A 50 2.88 2.56 -8.33
C PRO A 50 1.59 3.39 -8.36
N LEU A 51 0.64 3.08 -7.49
CA LEU A 51 -0.59 3.85 -7.42
C LEU A 51 -0.32 5.27 -6.91
N LEU A 52 0.57 5.39 -5.95
CA LEU A 52 0.97 6.71 -5.46
C LEU A 52 1.67 7.52 -6.55
N THR A 53 2.50 6.86 -7.34
CA THR A 53 3.16 7.53 -8.45
C THR A 53 2.14 8.06 -9.47
N LYS A 54 1.12 7.26 -9.78
CA LYS A 54 0.08 7.69 -10.72
C LYS A 54 -0.72 8.87 -10.18
N SER A 55 -0.87 8.97 -8.88
CA SER A 55 -1.66 10.05 -8.28
C SER A 55 -1.02 11.43 -8.44
N LYS A 56 0.26 11.48 -8.78
CA LYS A 56 0.94 12.77 -8.96
C LYS A 56 0.39 13.54 -10.15
N SER A 57 -0.21 12.86 -11.11
CA SER A 57 -0.80 13.48 -12.28
C SER A 57 -2.32 13.34 -12.17
N ASP A 58 -3.00 14.42 -11.80
CA ASP A 58 -4.44 14.38 -11.56
C ASP A 58 -5.21 14.56 -12.86
N THR A 59 -5.42 13.46 -13.57
CA THR A 59 -6.21 13.45 -14.79
C THR A 59 -7.33 12.44 -14.64
N THR A 60 -8.34 12.54 -15.48
CA THR A 60 -9.43 11.57 -15.49
C THR A 60 -8.90 10.16 -15.70
N HIS A 61 -7.93 10.02 -16.60
CA HIS A 61 -7.34 8.71 -16.88
C HIS A 61 -6.64 8.14 -15.65
N SER A 62 -5.85 8.96 -14.95
CA SER A 62 -5.14 8.53 -13.75
C SER A 62 -6.12 8.11 -12.66
N ARG A 63 -7.18 8.89 -12.45
CA ARG A 63 -8.18 8.55 -11.44
C ARG A 63 -8.89 7.24 -11.76
N ARG A 64 -9.24 7.03 -13.02
CA ARG A 64 -9.88 5.78 -13.42
C ARG A 64 -8.97 4.59 -13.27
N SER A 65 -7.68 4.76 -13.62
CA SER A 65 -6.70 3.71 -13.49
C SER A 65 -6.53 3.30 -12.03
N VAL A 66 -6.39 4.28 -11.14
CA VAL A 66 -6.25 4.00 -9.71
C VAL A 66 -7.52 3.38 -9.15
N PHE A 67 -8.69 3.87 -9.56
CA PHE A 67 -9.95 3.30 -9.10
C PHE A 67 -10.11 1.84 -9.50
N SER A 68 -9.61 1.48 -10.69
CA SER A 68 -9.72 0.09 -11.14
C SER A 68 -8.96 -0.85 -10.19
N HIS A 69 -7.95 -0.35 -9.51
CA HIS A 69 -7.20 -1.15 -8.53
C HIS A 69 -7.82 -1.08 -7.14
N LEU A 70 -8.20 0.11 -6.69
CA LEU A 70 -8.69 0.28 -5.32
C LEU A 70 -10.16 -0.01 -5.12
N GLN A 71 -10.99 0.24 -6.12
CA GLN A 71 -12.44 -0.02 -6.07
C GLN A 71 -13.12 0.68 -4.90
N ASN A 72 -12.60 1.84 -4.48
CA ASN A 72 -13.09 2.57 -3.32
C ASN A 72 -13.02 4.06 -3.58
N LYS A 73 -14.17 4.72 -3.62
CA LYS A 73 -14.24 6.15 -3.93
C LYS A 73 -13.52 7.00 -2.90
N GLU A 74 -13.68 6.67 -1.61
CA GLU A 74 -13.08 7.47 -0.55
C GLU A 74 -11.57 7.46 -0.63
N SER A 75 -10.98 6.28 -0.85
CA SER A 75 -9.52 6.21 -0.91
C SER A 75 -8.98 6.92 -2.15
N VAL A 76 -9.66 6.83 -3.28
CA VAL A 76 -9.24 7.54 -4.48
C VAL A 76 -9.31 9.05 -4.26
N SER A 77 -10.41 9.54 -3.68
CA SER A 77 -10.55 10.96 -3.38
C SER A 77 -9.46 11.44 -2.43
N GLU A 78 -9.21 10.69 -1.37
CA GLU A 78 -8.18 11.05 -0.41
C GLU A 78 -6.81 11.08 -1.06
N LEU A 79 -6.53 10.10 -1.91
CA LEU A 79 -5.24 10.01 -2.59
C LEU A 79 -4.97 11.23 -3.47
N PHE A 80 -5.92 11.59 -4.33
CA PHE A 80 -5.72 12.69 -5.27
C PHE A 80 -5.88 14.07 -4.64
N ASN A 81 -6.71 14.19 -3.61
CA ASN A 81 -6.95 15.50 -3.00
C ASN A 81 -5.92 15.86 -1.94
N ASN A 82 -5.44 14.92 -1.18
CA ASN A 82 -4.55 15.21 -0.05
C ASN A 82 -3.17 14.60 -0.15
N ILE A 83 -3.10 13.31 -0.43
CA ILE A 83 -1.82 12.60 -0.36
C ILE A 83 -0.90 12.97 -1.51
N SER A 84 -1.43 13.15 -2.72
CA SER A 84 -0.60 13.42 -3.88
C SER A 84 0.23 14.70 -3.72
N GLU A 85 -0.31 15.69 -3.04
CA GLU A 85 0.42 16.93 -2.78
C GLU A 85 1.66 16.67 -1.91
N LYS A 86 1.48 15.83 -0.91
CA LYS A 86 2.54 15.58 0.05
C LYS A 86 3.69 14.76 -0.53
N ILE A 87 3.43 13.97 -1.55
CA ILE A 87 4.44 13.12 -2.15
C ILE A 87 4.93 13.64 -3.50
N SER A 88 4.42 14.78 -3.96
CA SER A 88 4.66 15.24 -5.33
C SER A 88 6.14 15.43 -5.66
N LEU A 89 6.96 15.79 -4.69
CA LEU A 89 8.37 16.02 -4.92
C LEU A 89 9.26 14.79 -4.69
N ARG A 90 8.68 13.68 -4.26
CA ARG A 90 9.46 12.47 -4.04
C ARG A 90 9.47 11.60 -5.29
N PRO A 91 10.65 11.12 -5.72
CA PRO A 91 10.72 10.27 -6.91
C PRO A 91 10.40 8.81 -6.66
N GLY A 92 9.95 8.47 -5.46
CA GLY A 92 9.63 7.10 -5.07
C GLY A 92 9.80 6.97 -3.57
N GLY A 93 9.70 5.73 -3.06
CA GLY A 93 9.88 5.49 -1.63
C GLY A 93 8.89 6.23 -0.76
N TYR A 94 7.62 6.19 -1.14
CA TYR A 94 6.58 6.93 -0.42
C TYR A 94 6.14 6.28 0.88
N THR A 95 6.54 5.06 1.13
CA THR A 95 6.11 4.32 2.31
C THR A 95 7.29 3.91 3.17
N ARG A 96 7.01 3.69 4.46
CA ARG A 96 8.03 3.26 5.40
C ARG A 96 7.50 2.10 6.22
N ILE A 97 8.31 1.08 6.39
CA ILE A 97 7.98 -0.09 7.20
C ILE A 97 8.75 -0.01 8.51
N ILE A 98 8.04 -0.07 9.63
CA ILE A 98 8.66 0.01 10.96
C ILE A 98 8.23 -1.23 11.75
N LYS A 99 9.19 -1.96 12.29
CA LYS A 99 8.88 -3.14 13.09
C LYS A 99 8.23 -2.74 14.41
N THR A 100 7.17 -3.44 14.78
CA THR A 100 6.46 -3.16 16.03
C THR A 100 6.55 -4.29 17.04
N GLY A 101 7.15 -5.44 16.67
CA GLY A 101 7.31 -6.56 17.58
C GLY A 101 6.65 -7.82 17.05
N ASN A 102 6.43 -8.77 17.94
CA ASN A 102 5.83 -10.04 17.57
C ASN A 102 4.42 -10.14 18.12
N ARG A 103 3.54 -10.78 17.35
CA ARG A 103 2.15 -10.92 17.72
C ARG A 103 1.97 -12.04 18.74
N LEU A 104 1.12 -11.79 19.74
CA LEU A 104 0.77 -12.83 20.68
C LEU A 104 -0.02 -13.93 19.98
N GLY A 105 0.20 -15.15 20.41
CA GLY A 105 -0.48 -16.31 19.82
C GLY A 105 0.42 -17.08 18.89
N ASP A 106 0.75 -16.51 17.73
CA ASP A 106 1.58 -17.20 16.74
C ASP A 106 2.98 -16.64 16.59
N ASN A 107 3.30 -15.62 17.38
CA ASN A 107 4.63 -14.98 17.35
C ASN A 107 5.03 -14.45 15.98
N ALA A 108 4.05 -14.08 15.16
CA ALA A 108 4.33 -13.52 13.84
C ALA A 108 4.98 -12.14 13.99
N GLU A 109 5.98 -11.88 13.15
CA GLU A 109 6.64 -10.58 13.15
C GLU A 109 5.72 -9.54 12.54
N MET A 110 5.45 -8.47 13.27
CA MET A 110 4.52 -7.43 12.85
C MET A 110 5.25 -6.17 12.45
N LEU A 111 4.74 -5.49 11.44
CA LEU A 111 5.28 -4.23 10.97
C LEU A 111 4.17 -3.20 10.85
N SER A 112 4.53 -1.96 11.06
CA SER A 112 3.65 -0.84 10.78
C SER A 112 4.08 -0.23 9.45
N LEU A 113 3.15 -0.15 8.50
CA LEU A 113 3.41 0.45 7.20
C LEU A 113 2.78 1.84 7.16
N ILE A 114 3.62 2.85 6.95
CA ILE A 114 3.22 4.25 7.01
C ILE A 114 3.63 4.91 5.70
N HIS A 115 2.71 5.65 5.06
CA HIS A 115 3.16 6.44 3.91
C HIS A 115 3.87 7.69 4.43
N ILE A 116 4.89 8.13 3.70
CA ILE A 116 5.78 9.18 4.17
C ILE A 116 5.22 10.55 3.79
N SER A 117 4.06 10.86 4.30
CA SER A 117 3.49 12.19 4.09
C SER A 117 3.74 13.08 5.30
N GLU A 118 4.20 12.48 6.39
CA GLU A 118 4.46 13.21 7.62
C GLU A 118 5.94 13.24 7.92
N PRO A 119 6.40 14.24 8.69
CA PRO A 119 7.80 14.28 9.09
C PRO A 119 8.19 13.01 9.83
N THR A 120 9.32 12.45 9.48
CA THR A 120 9.82 11.26 10.14
C THR A 120 10.95 11.64 11.06
N ARG A 121 10.96 11.03 12.21
CA ARG A 121 11.98 11.32 13.19
C ARG A 121 12.44 10.04 13.79
#